data_ed248ab87a7317d83461e1879e66f418
#
_entry.id   ed248ab87a7317d83461e1879e66f418
#
_cell.length_a   1.000
_cell.length_b   1.000
_cell.length_c   1.000
_cell.angle_alpha   90.00
_cell.angle_beta   90.00
_cell.angle_gamma   90.00
#
_symmetry.space_group_name_H-M   'P 1'
#
loop_
_entity.id
_entity.type
_entity.pdbx_description
1 polymer ?
#
loop_
_entity_poly.entity_id
_entity_poly.type
_entity_poly.pdbx_seq_one_letter_code
_entity_poly.pdbx_strand_id
1 'polypeptide(L)'
;MSEGPLAAAKPHLRGWLHLGTFPLAVVAGGLLTLLAPPGSPRAAVAVFACSAALLFGVSALYHRGTWGPRAHAVLKRLDHANIFLIIAGTYTPFAVLLLPAGPARVLLWVVWSGAVGGVAFRVLWIGAPRSLYVPVYVALGWVAVVYLPAFAAAGPAVLALVVAGGLLYTLGGLVYGLRRPNPSPRWFGFHEVFHALTVLAFAAHCTGLAVAVTAG
;
A
#
# COMPACT_ATOMS: atom_id res chain seq x y z
N MET A 1 2.74 -44.57 -4.25
CA MET A 1 1.89 -43.52 -3.65
C MET A 1 2.79 -42.34 -3.30
N SER A 2 2.92 -41.38 -4.20
CA SER A 2 3.72 -40.16 -3.97
C SER A 2 2.84 -39.20 -3.17
N GLU A 3 3.18 -38.97 -1.90
CA GLU A 3 2.59 -37.91 -1.11
C GLU A 3 2.90 -36.58 -1.82
N GLY A 4 1.85 -35.93 -2.34
CA GLY A 4 1.95 -34.59 -2.90
C GLY A 4 2.48 -33.62 -1.82
N PRO A 5 3.17 -32.52 -2.21
CA PRO A 5 3.76 -31.59 -1.26
C PRO A 5 2.65 -31.08 -0.33
N LEU A 6 2.74 -31.41 0.96
CA LEU A 6 1.88 -30.88 2.01
C LEU A 6 1.81 -29.38 1.84
N ALA A 7 0.63 -28.84 1.55
CA ALA A 7 0.41 -27.42 1.46
C ALA A 7 0.93 -26.79 2.76
N ALA A 8 2.00 -25.99 2.66
CA ALA A 8 2.65 -25.40 3.81
C ALA A 8 1.61 -24.71 4.70
N ALA A 9 1.49 -25.14 5.94
CA ALA A 9 0.48 -24.65 6.87
C ALA A 9 0.60 -23.11 6.97
N LYS A 10 -0.55 -22.45 6.97
CA LYS A 10 -0.62 -20.97 7.08
C LYS A 10 -0.02 -20.55 8.43
N PRO A 11 0.95 -19.61 8.46
CA PRO A 11 1.52 -19.12 9.72
C PRO A 11 0.45 -18.59 10.68
N HIS A 12 0.64 -18.78 11.98
CA HIS A 12 -0.35 -18.40 12.99
C HIS A 12 -0.65 -16.90 13.01
N LEU A 13 0.34 -16.06 12.73
CA LEU A 13 0.21 -14.59 12.73
C LEU A 13 -0.28 -14.01 11.39
N ARG A 14 -0.68 -14.87 10.43
CA ARG A 14 -1.18 -14.41 9.14
C ARG A 14 -2.40 -13.48 9.28
N GLY A 15 -2.25 -12.23 8.80
CA GLY A 15 -3.30 -11.22 8.80
C GLY A 15 -3.46 -10.43 10.10
N TRP A 16 -2.78 -10.79 11.19
CA TRP A 16 -2.90 -10.08 12.48
C TRP A 16 -2.37 -8.65 12.43
N LEU A 17 -1.26 -8.41 11.74
CA LEU A 17 -0.70 -7.06 11.58
C LEU A 17 -1.70 -6.11 10.91
N HIS A 18 -2.31 -6.54 9.80
CA HIS A 18 -3.29 -5.73 9.10
C HIS A 18 -4.59 -5.58 9.89
N LEU A 19 -5.01 -6.61 10.63
CA LEU A 19 -6.17 -6.51 11.52
C LEU A 19 -5.97 -5.44 12.61
N GLY A 20 -4.80 -5.42 13.25
CA GLY A 20 -4.46 -4.39 14.26
C GLY A 20 -4.26 -3.00 13.65
N THR A 21 -3.70 -2.93 12.45
CA THR A 21 -3.47 -1.64 11.76
C THR A 21 -4.75 -1.04 11.20
N PHE A 22 -5.74 -1.83 10.82
CA PHE A 22 -6.97 -1.34 10.22
C PHE A 22 -7.69 -0.25 11.04
N PRO A 23 -8.04 -0.45 12.32
CA PRO A 23 -8.67 0.60 13.12
C PRO A 23 -7.78 1.83 13.28
N LEU A 24 -6.47 1.65 13.42
CA LEU A 24 -5.53 2.77 13.52
C LEU A 24 -5.48 3.59 12.22
N ALA A 25 -5.48 2.92 11.08
CA ALA A 25 -5.51 3.59 9.77
C ALA A 25 -6.82 4.37 9.54
N VAL A 26 -7.95 3.80 9.96
CA VAL A 26 -9.26 4.49 9.89
C VAL A 26 -9.26 5.74 10.76
N VAL A 27 -8.81 5.64 12.02
CA VAL A 27 -8.77 6.78 12.95
C VAL A 27 -7.77 7.85 12.44
N ALA A 28 -6.54 7.45 12.12
CA ALA A 28 -5.52 8.40 11.65
C ALA A 28 -5.93 9.06 10.33
N GLY A 29 -6.44 8.28 9.37
CA GLY A 29 -6.94 8.80 8.10
C GLY A 29 -8.13 9.74 8.26
N GLY A 30 -9.07 9.42 9.15
CA GLY A 30 -10.20 10.27 9.48
C GLY A 30 -9.77 11.59 10.10
N LEU A 31 -8.87 11.56 11.11
CA LEU A 31 -8.31 12.76 11.73
C LEU A 31 -7.57 13.63 10.72
N LEU A 32 -6.70 13.04 9.90
CA LEU A 32 -5.98 13.79 8.86
C LEU A 32 -6.94 14.42 7.85
N THR A 33 -8.02 13.72 7.48
CA THR A 33 -9.04 14.26 6.58
C THR A 33 -9.74 15.47 7.19
N LEU A 34 -10.05 15.44 8.48
CA LEU A 34 -10.67 16.57 9.18
C LEU A 34 -9.71 17.76 9.33
N LEU A 35 -8.44 17.50 9.58
CA LEU A 35 -7.39 18.54 9.74
C LEU A 35 -6.97 19.16 8.40
N ALA A 36 -7.12 18.46 7.30
CA ALA A 36 -6.74 18.97 5.98
C ALA A 36 -7.58 20.19 5.57
N PRO A 37 -6.97 21.18 4.88
CA PRO A 37 -7.69 22.33 4.34
C PRO A 37 -8.91 21.90 3.51
N PRO A 38 -10.03 22.62 3.59
CA PRO A 38 -11.25 22.26 2.84
C PRO A 38 -11.01 22.32 1.32
N GLY A 39 -11.87 21.60 0.58
CA GLY A 39 -11.76 21.51 -0.88
C GLY A 39 -10.90 20.34 -1.35
N SER A 40 -10.10 20.56 -2.40
CA SER A 40 -9.28 19.50 -3.01
C SER A 40 -8.24 18.87 -2.09
N PRO A 41 -7.58 19.57 -1.15
CA PRO A 41 -6.68 18.94 -0.18
C PRO A 41 -7.39 17.90 0.69
N ARG A 42 -8.54 18.26 1.28
CA ARG A 42 -9.32 17.35 2.13
C ARG A 42 -9.82 16.14 1.36
N ALA A 43 -10.31 16.33 0.13
CA ALA A 43 -10.72 15.24 -0.73
C ALA A 43 -9.56 14.31 -1.08
N ALA A 44 -8.38 14.84 -1.34
CA ALA A 44 -7.18 14.07 -1.62
C ALA A 44 -6.72 13.24 -0.40
N VAL A 45 -6.76 13.80 0.80
CA VAL A 45 -6.46 13.08 2.05
C VAL A 45 -7.50 11.98 2.30
N ALA A 46 -8.79 12.25 2.03
CA ALA A 46 -9.85 11.23 2.13
C ALA A 46 -9.60 10.05 1.17
N VAL A 47 -9.11 10.29 -0.05
CA VAL A 47 -8.72 9.21 -0.98
C VAL A 47 -7.61 8.33 -0.40
N PHE A 48 -6.59 8.93 0.22
CA PHE A 48 -5.55 8.18 0.93
C PHE A 48 -6.14 7.35 2.08
N ALA A 49 -6.95 7.96 2.93
CA ALA A 49 -7.59 7.30 4.07
C ALA A 49 -8.46 6.11 3.64
N CYS A 50 -9.28 6.29 2.60
CA CYS A 50 -10.11 5.22 2.06
C CYS A 50 -9.27 4.08 1.45
N SER A 51 -8.22 4.40 0.70
CA SER A 51 -7.34 3.39 0.13
C SER A 51 -6.58 2.58 1.20
N ALA A 52 -6.17 3.22 2.30
CA ALA A 52 -5.56 2.55 3.44
C ALA A 52 -6.57 1.64 4.18
N ALA A 53 -7.79 2.12 4.41
CA ALA A 53 -8.85 1.32 5.02
C ALA A 53 -9.19 0.09 4.17
N LEU A 54 -9.25 0.24 2.85
CA LEU A 54 -9.46 -0.88 1.92
C LEU A 54 -8.29 -1.87 1.97
N LEU A 55 -7.04 -1.39 1.94
CA LEU A 55 -5.87 -2.25 1.98
C LEU A 55 -5.87 -3.11 3.25
N PHE A 56 -5.90 -2.47 4.43
CA PHE A 56 -5.79 -3.17 5.71
C PHE A 56 -7.03 -3.98 6.03
N GLY A 57 -8.23 -3.44 5.77
CA GLY A 57 -9.50 -4.11 6.05
C GLY A 57 -9.72 -5.34 5.18
N VAL A 58 -9.55 -5.23 3.87
CA VAL A 58 -9.72 -6.37 2.96
C VAL A 58 -8.64 -7.43 3.21
N SER A 59 -7.40 -7.03 3.46
CA SER A 59 -6.32 -7.96 3.77
C SER A 59 -6.55 -8.69 5.09
N ALA A 60 -6.98 -7.98 6.14
CA ALA A 60 -7.38 -8.61 7.40
C ALA A 60 -8.51 -9.62 7.19
N LEU A 61 -9.58 -9.22 6.49
CA LEU A 61 -10.72 -10.06 6.18
C LEU A 61 -10.30 -11.32 5.41
N TYR A 62 -9.53 -11.14 4.33
CA TYR A 62 -9.04 -12.23 3.51
C TYR A 62 -8.19 -13.25 4.30
N HIS A 63 -7.27 -12.74 5.12
CA HIS A 63 -6.31 -13.58 5.81
C HIS A 63 -6.82 -14.16 7.13
N ARG A 64 -7.81 -13.55 7.81
CA ARG A 64 -8.34 -14.04 9.10
C ARG A 64 -9.57 -14.91 8.97
N GLY A 65 -10.39 -14.67 7.96
CA GLY A 65 -11.60 -15.44 7.75
C GLY A 65 -11.36 -16.84 7.17
N THR A 66 -12.38 -17.66 7.28
CA THR A 66 -12.49 -18.95 6.57
C THR A 66 -13.55 -18.79 5.50
N TRP A 67 -13.16 -18.96 4.25
CA TRP A 67 -13.98 -18.60 3.09
C TRP A 67 -14.22 -19.81 2.18
N GLY A 68 -15.42 -19.93 1.68
CA GLY A 68 -15.71 -20.84 0.57
C GLY A 68 -14.96 -20.43 -0.72
N PRO A 69 -14.83 -21.32 -1.70
CA PRO A 69 -13.99 -21.12 -2.89
C PRO A 69 -14.25 -19.82 -3.64
N ARG A 70 -15.53 -19.43 -3.81
CA ARG A 70 -15.91 -18.20 -4.52
C ARG A 70 -15.50 -16.93 -3.75
N ALA A 71 -15.83 -16.85 -2.45
CA ALA A 71 -15.47 -15.72 -1.60
C ALA A 71 -13.94 -15.58 -1.47
N HIS A 72 -13.23 -16.69 -1.29
CA HIS A 72 -11.77 -16.71 -1.27
C HIS A 72 -11.17 -16.15 -2.58
N ALA A 73 -11.70 -16.54 -3.74
CA ALA A 73 -11.23 -16.04 -5.03
C ALA A 73 -11.47 -14.54 -5.21
N VAL A 74 -12.62 -14.02 -4.76
CA VAL A 74 -12.94 -12.58 -4.81
C VAL A 74 -12.02 -11.80 -3.85
N LEU A 75 -11.95 -12.22 -2.58
CA LEU A 75 -11.12 -11.55 -1.58
C LEU A 75 -9.64 -11.53 -1.97
N LYS A 76 -9.14 -12.63 -2.55
CA LYS A 76 -7.77 -12.69 -3.07
C LYS A 76 -7.52 -11.66 -4.18
N ARG A 77 -8.49 -11.43 -5.07
CA ARG A 77 -8.37 -10.40 -6.12
C ARG A 77 -8.36 -9.01 -5.51
N LEU A 78 -9.27 -8.73 -4.59
CA LEU A 78 -9.35 -7.45 -3.91
C LEU A 78 -8.10 -7.14 -3.08
N ASP A 79 -7.61 -8.11 -2.29
CA ASP A 79 -6.39 -7.98 -1.50
C ASP A 79 -5.18 -7.57 -2.36
N HIS A 80 -5.03 -8.20 -3.53
CA HIS A 80 -3.92 -7.87 -4.44
C HIS A 80 -4.17 -6.58 -5.25
N ALA A 81 -5.41 -6.27 -5.61
CA ALA A 81 -5.77 -5.05 -6.34
C ALA A 81 -5.57 -3.81 -5.47
N ASN A 82 -5.86 -3.90 -4.16
CA ASN A 82 -5.71 -2.79 -3.22
C ASN A 82 -4.26 -2.29 -3.08
N ILE A 83 -3.25 -3.08 -3.46
CA ILE A 83 -1.86 -2.61 -3.51
C ILE A 83 -1.71 -1.47 -4.54
N PHE A 84 -2.36 -1.57 -5.70
CA PHE A 84 -2.35 -0.49 -6.68
C PHE A 84 -3.12 0.74 -6.19
N LEU A 85 -4.25 0.51 -5.51
CA LEU A 85 -5.07 1.59 -4.97
C LEU A 85 -4.36 2.37 -3.87
N ILE A 86 -3.64 1.71 -2.95
CA ILE A 86 -2.88 2.41 -1.91
C ILE A 86 -1.69 3.19 -2.51
N ILE A 87 -1.04 2.69 -3.55
CA ILE A 87 0.02 3.42 -4.24
C ILE A 87 -0.55 4.74 -4.80
N ALA A 88 -1.58 4.69 -5.65
CA ALA A 88 -2.18 5.91 -6.22
C ALA A 88 -2.84 6.79 -5.15
N GLY A 89 -3.48 6.18 -4.14
CA GLY A 89 -4.07 6.88 -3.00
C GLY A 89 -3.04 7.65 -2.18
N THR A 90 -1.84 7.10 -1.99
CA THR A 90 -0.73 7.79 -1.32
C THR A 90 -0.22 8.99 -2.13
N TYR A 91 -0.07 8.84 -3.44
CA TYR A 91 0.35 9.96 -4.31
C TYR A 91 -0.63 11.13 -4.29
N THR A 92 -1.93 10.85 -4.14
CA THR A 92 -2.99 11.84 -4.33
C THR A 92 -2.83 13.07 -3.41
N PRO A 93 -2.74 12.95 -2.08
CA PRO A 93 -2.58 14.12 -1.22
C PRO A 93 -1.21 14.80 -1.38
N PHE A 94 -0.12 14.06 -1.56
CA PHE A 94 1.18 14.67 -1.77
C PHE A 94 1.24 15.47 -3.07
N ALA A 95 0.62 14.99 -4.14
CA ALA A 95 0.53 15.74 -5.40
C ALA A 95 -0.29 17.03 -5.24
N VAL A 96 -1.47 16.94 -4.58
CA VAL A 96 -2.37 18.09 -4.42
C VAL A 96 -1.82 19.14 -3.46
N LEU A 97 -1.12 18.73 -2.40
CA LEU A 97 -0.60 19.65 -1.38
C LEU A 97 0.76 20.27 -1.76
N LEU A 98 1.62 19.53 -2.48
CA LEU A 98 3.03 19.88 -2.60
C LEU A 98 3.47 20.24 -4.02
N LEU A 99 2.66 19.96 -5.03
CA LEU A 99 3.03 20.23 -6.43
C LEU A 99 2.20 21.36 -7.03
N PRO A 100 2.78 22.15 -7.95
CA PRO A 100 1.99 23.02 -8.80
C PRO A 100 0.94 22.25 -9.61
N ALA A 101 -0.18 22.89 -9.95
CA ALA A 101 -1.35 22.25 -10.57
C ALA A 101 -1.04 21.44 -11.84
N GLY A 102 -0.12 21.90 -12.69
CA GLY A 102 0.30 21.19 -13.91
C GLY A 102 0.98 19.84 -13.60
N PRO A 103 2.13 19.85 -12.90
CA PRO A 103 2.82 18.64 -12.42
C PRO A 103 1.94 17.70 -11.60
N ALA A 104 1.12 18.22 -10.68
CA ALA A 104 0.18 17.43 -9.90
C ALA A 104 -0.78 16.64 -10.80
N ARG A 105 -1.36 17.31 -11.80
CA ARG A 105 -2.28 16.67 -12.76
C ARG A 105 -1.61 15.56 -13.55
N VAL A 106 -0.41 15.81 -14.06
CA VAL A 106 0.36 14.80 -14.82
C VAL A 106 0.65 13.59 -13.93
N LEU A 107 1.18 13.82 -12.71
CA LEU A 107 1.48 12.74 -11.78
C LEU A 107 0.22 11.91 -11.47
N LEU A 108 -0.90 12.56 -11.16
CA LEU A 108 -2.15 11.87 -10.85
C LEU A 108 -2.68 11.07 -12.03
N TRP A 109 -2.62 11.59 -13.26
CA TRP A 109 -2.99 10.84 -14.44
C TRP A 109 -2.14 9.58 -14.60
N VAL A 110 -0.82 9.69 -14.46
CA VAL A 110 0.11 8.54 -14.60
C VAL A 110 -0.18 7.49 -13.53
N VAL A 111 -0.24 7.88 -12.25
CA VAL A 111 -0.38 6.89 -11.17
C VAL A 111 -1.77 6.25 -11.13
N TRP A 112 -2.85 7.01 -11.40
CA TRP A 112 -4.19 6.44 -11.43
C TRP A 112 -4.45 5.59 -12.67
N SER A 113 -3.93 5.96 -13.85
CA SER A 113 -3.98 5.10 -15.04
C SER A 113 -3.20 3.80 -14.80
N GLY A 114 -2.01 3.90 -14.20
CA GLY A 114 -1.23 2.72 -13.81
C GLY A 114 -1.95 1.85 -12.77
N ALA A 115 -2.61 2.48 -11.79
CA ALA A 115 -3.38 1.75 -10.78
C ALA A 115 -4.59 1.03 -11.37
N VAL A 116 -5.37 1.70 -12.23
CA VAL A 116 -6.53 1.07 -12.91
C VAL A 116 -6.07 -0.09 -13.79
N GLY A 117 -5.00 0.09 -14.58
CA GLY A 117 -4.41 -0.97 -15.38
C GLY A 117 -3.91 -2.14 -14.52
N GLY A 118 -3.27 -1.84 -13.39
CA GLY A 118 -2.79 -2.84 -12.43
C GLY A 118 -3.93 -3.59 -11.73
N VAL A 119 -5.00 -2.91 -11.34
CA VAL A 119 -6.22 -3.53 -10.81
C VAL A 119 -6.82 -4.48 -11.85
N ALA A 120 -7.02 -4.01 -13.08
CA ALA A 120 -7.52 -4.84 -14.17
C ALA A 120 -6.64 -6.07 -14.40
N PHE A 121 -5.33 -5.90 -14.45
CA PHE A 121 -4.36 -6.98 -14.57
C PHE A 121 -4.52 -8.03 -13.46
N ARG A 122 -4.64 -7.60 -12.18
CA ARG A 122 -4.76 -8.53 -11.04
C ARG A 122 -6.14 -9.20 -10.95
N VAL A 123 -7.20 -8.50 -11.34
CA VAL A 123 -8.55 -9.07 -11.37
C VAL A 123 -8.70 -10.09 -12.49
N LEU A 124 -8.18 -9.80 -13.68
CA LEU A 124 -8.30 -10.66 -14.85
C LEU A 124 -7.31 -11.83 -14.82
N TRP A 125 -6.09 -11.62 -14.29
CA TRP A 125 -5.04 -12.64 -14.24
C TRP A 125 -4.47 -12.84 -12.84
N ILE A 126 -5.30 -13.41 -11.94
CA ILE A 126 -4.92 -13.66 -10.54
C ILE A 126 -3.76 -14.67 -10.40
N GLY A 127 -3.56 -15.54 -11.37
CA GLY A 127 -2.48 -16.53 -11.42
C GLY A 127 -1.14 -16.01 -11.95
N ALA A 128 -1.04 -14.72 -12.31
CA ALA A 128 0.21 -14.13 -12.83
C ALA A 128 1.39 -14.41 -11.86
N PRO A 129 2.60 -14.69 -12.39
CA PRO A 129 3.78 -14.95 -11.57
C PRO A 129 4.23 -13.70 -10.82
N ARG A 130 4.81 -13.89 -9.61
CA ARG A 130 5.29 -12.79 -8.76
C ARG A 130 6.39 -11.95 -9.43
N SER A 131 7.24 -12.59 -10.21
CA SER A 131 8.28 -11.95 -11.01
C SER A 131 7.74 -10.93 -12.02
N LEU A 132 6.44 -10.99 -12.35
CA LEU A 132 5.80 -10.04 -13.25
C LEU A 132 5.13 -8.89 -12.48
N TYR A 133 4.28 -9.19 -11.50
CA TYR A 133 3.49 -8.15 -10.87
C TYR A 133 4.22 -7.37 -9.75
N VAL A 134 5.23 -7.98 -9.08
CA VAL A 134 6.01 -7.25 -8.07
C VAL A 134 6.81 -6.09 -8.66
N PRO A 135 7.55 -6.26 -9.78
CA PRO A 135 8.19 -5.13 -10.44
C PRO A 135 7.22 -4.03 -10.87
N VAL A 136 5.99 -4.39 -11.29
CA VAL A 136 4.98 -3.38 -11.66
C VAL A 136 4.55 -2.55 -10.46
N TYR A 137 4.34 -3.15 -9.27
CA TYR A 137 4.08 -2.39 -8.04
C TYR A 137 5.23 -1.44 -7.71
N VAL A 138 6.47 -1.95 -7.77
CA VAL A 138 7.66 -1.16 -7.45
C VAL A 138 7.81 -0.02 -8.43
N ALA A 139 7.71 -0.27 -9.74
CA ALA A 139 7.83 0.75 -10.76
C ALA A 139 6.80 1.87 -10.59
N LEU A 140 5.52 1.52 -10.33
CA LEU A 140 4.49 2.50 -10.06
C LEU A 140 4.78 3.29 -8.78
N GLY A 141 5.33 2.65 -7.74
CA GLY A 141 5.72 3.30 -6.49
C GLY A 141 6.87 4.30 -6.64
N TRP A 142 7.75 4.15 -7.64
CA TRP A 142 8.89 5.03 -7.88
C TRP A 142 8.62 6.14 -8.90
N VAL A 143 7.43 6.30 -9.42
CA VAL A 143 7.07 7.44 -10.30
C VAL A 143 7.35 8.78 -9.62
N ALA A 144 7.24 8.87 -8.29
CA ALA A 144 7.52 10.09 -7.52
C ALA A 144 8.98 10.57 -7.56
N VAL A 145 9.93 9.73 -8.01
CA VAL A 145 11.35 10.07 -7.97
C VAL A 145 11.66 11.38 -8.72
N VAL A 146 10.94 11.66 -9.79
CA VAL A 146 11.08 12.90 -10.56
C VAL A 146 10.59 14.15 -9.80
N TYR A 147 9.81 13.99 -8.74
CA TYR A 147 9.24 15.06 -7.92
C TYR A 147 9.94 15.20 -6.55
N LEU A 148 10.99 14.44 -6.27
CA LEU A 148 11.76 14.52 -5.02
C LEU A 148 12.25 15.95 -4.71
N PRO A 149 12.71 16.78 -5.71
CA PRO A 149 13.06 18.17 -5.43
C PRO A 149 11.90 19.01 -4.87
N ALA A 150 10.67 18.79 -5.35
CA ALA A 150 9.49 19.48 -4.82
C ALA A 150 9.13 19.02 -3.40
N PHE A 151 9.29 17.72 -3.11
CA PHE A 151 9.10 17.20 -1.75
C PHE A 151 10.18 17.69 -0.79
N ALA A 152 11.42 17.88 -1.27
CA ALA A 152 12.49 18.51 -0.49
C ALA A 152 12.18 19.97 -0.14
N ALA A 153 11.54 20.71 -1.05
CA ALA A 153 11.11 22.08 -0.81
C ALA A 153 9.99 22.18 0.25
N ALA A 154 9.19 21.12 0.43
CA ALA A 154 8.18 21.04 1.49
C ALA A 154 8.79 20.76 2.88
N GLY A 155 10.09 20.47 2.95
CA GLY A 155 10.86 20.26 4.16
C GLY A 155 11.54 18.89 4.24
N PRO A 156 12.67 18.82 4.97
CA PRO A 156 13.50 17.60 5.03
C PRO A 156 12.76 16.41 5.68
N ALA A 157 11.85 16.67 6.62
CA ALA A 157 11.07 15.64 7.27
C ALA A 157 10.09 14.96 6.29
N VAL A 158 9.41 15.75 5.44
CA VAL A 158 8.49 15.22 4.42
C VAL A 158 9.27 14.37 3.44
N LEU A 159 10.39 14.87 2.91
CA LEU A 159 11.24 14.12 1.99
C LEU A 159 11.72 12.80 2.60
N ALA A 160 12.27 12.84 3.82
CA ALA A 160 12.79 11.67 4.51
C ALA A 160 11.70 10.60 4.71
N LEU A 161 10.49 11.00 5.11
CA LEU A 161 9.37 10.09 5.35
C LEU A 161 8.80 9.50 4.04
N VAL A 162 8.73 10.30 2.97
CA VAL A 162 8.32 9.81 1.65
C VAL A 162 9.32 8.79 1.11
N VAL A 163 10.62 9.09 1.19
CA VAL A 163 11.68 8.18 0.74
C VAL A 163 11.72 6.92 1.60
N ALA A 164 11.66 7.05 2.92
CA ALA A 164 11.63 5.90 3.83
C ALA A 164 10.44 4.98 3.54
N GLY A 165 9.25 5.54 3.33
CA GLY A 165 8.06 4.76 2.96
C GLY A 165 8.24 4.03 1.63
N GLY A 166 8.77 4.69 0.61
CA GLY A 166 9.06 4.08 -0.69
C GLY A 166 10.08 2.94 -0.61
N LEU A 167 11.15 3.11 0.18
CA LEU A 167 12.15 2.06 0.43
C LEU A 167 11.55 0.87 1.19
N LEU A 168 10.72 1.13 2.21
CA LEU A 168 10.05 0.07 2.98
C LEU A 168 9.07 -0.73 2.11
N TYR A 169 8.29 -0.08 1.24
CA TYR A 169 7.43 -0.78 0.27
C TYR A 169 8.25 -1.59 -0.73
N THR A 170 9.38 -1.05 -1.21
CA THR A 170 10.28 -1.75 -2.14
C THR A 170 10.87 -2.99 -1.47
N LEU A 171 11.38 -2.86 -0.24
CA LEU A 171 11.89 -3.98 0.54
C LEU A 171 10.79 -5.03 0.77
N GLY A 172 9.59 -4.60 1.11
CA GLY A 172 8.42 -5.47 1.23
C GLY A 172 8.13 -6.23 -0.06
N GLY A 173 8.13 -5.54 -1.20
CA GLY A 173 7.97 -6.16 -2.51
C GLY A 173 9.04 -7.20 -2.82
N LEU A 174 10.32 -6.92 -2.51
CA LEU A 174 11.43 -7.86 -2.66
C LEU A 174 11.26 -9.10 -1.76
N VAL A 175 10.94 -8.90 -0.47
CA VAL A 175 10.67 -10.00 0.48
C VAL A 175 9.54 -10.89 -0.04
N TYR A 176 8.46 -10.28 -0.53
CA TYR A 176 7.31 -11.00 -1.06
C TYR A 176 7.63 -11.75 -2.37
N GLY A 177 8.39 -11.12 -3.27
CA GLY A 177 8.81 -11.71 -4.53
C GLY A 177 9.75 -12.91 -4.34
N LEU A 178 10.79 -12.73 -3.51
CA LEU A 178 11.82 -13.73 -3.23
C LEU A 178 11.38 -14.79 -2.20
N ARG A 179 10.29 -14.56 -1.46
CA ARG A 179 9.82 -15.40 -0.33
C ARG A 179 10.88 -15.54 0.78
N ARG A 180 11.68 -14.49 1.00
CA ARG A 180 12.77 -14.44 2.00
C ARG A 180 12.87 -13.04 2.57
N PRO A 181 13.28 -12.89 3.87
CA PRO A 181 13.52 -13.95 4.83
C PRO A 181 12.22 -14.66 5.25
N ASN A 182 12.34 -15.87 5.76
CA ASN A 182 11.24 -16.64 6.32
C ASN A 182 11.60 -17.06 7.76
N PRO A 183 11.60 -16.09 8.71
CA PRO A 183 12.24 -16.26 10.01
C PRO A 183 11.60 -17.35 10.89
N SER A 184 10.28 -17.49 10.80
CA SER A 184 9.54 -18.53 11.53
C SER A 184 8.38 -19.04 10.67
N PRO A 185 8.58 -20.06 9.82
CA PRO A 185 7.55 -20.56 8.89
C PRO A 185 6.22 -20.92 9.56
N ARG A 186 6.26 -21.32 10.84
CA ARG A 186 5.08 -21.67 11.63
C ARG A 186 4.33 -20.46 12.19
N TRP A 187 5.05 -19.39 12.57
CA TRP A 187 4.47 -18.24 13.27
C TRP A 187 4.49 -16.97 12.42
N PHE A 188 5.66 -16.61 11.88
CA PHE A 188 5.95 -15.35 11.22
C PHE A 188 6.85 -15.59 10.00
N GLY A 189 6.24 -15.83 8.85
CA GLY A 189 6.93 -16.11 7.60
C GLY A 189 7.21 -14.86 6.77
N PHE A 190 7.71 -15.05 5.54
CA PHE A 190 8.03 -13.95 4.61
C PHE A 190 6.82 -13.03 4.31
N HIS A 191 5.61 -13.56 4.35
CA HIS A 191 4.40 -12.80 4.07
C HIS A 191 4.06 -11.87 5.25
N GLU A 192 4.29 -12.30 6.47
CA GLU A 192 4.15 -11.47 7.67
C GLU A 192 5.24 -10.38 7.70
N VAL A 193 6.47 -10.68 7.25
CA VAL A 193 7.53 -9.68 7.06
C VAL A 193 7.09 -8.63 6.02
N PHE A 194 6.54 -9.06 4.90
CA PHE A 194 5.96 -8.15 3.89
C PHE A 194 4.87 -7.26 4.50
N HIS A 195 3.93 -7.82 5.28
CA HIS A 195 2.89 -7.03 5.97
C HIS A 195 3.49 -6.03 6.96
N ALA A 196 4.50 -6.42 7.74
CA ALA A 196 5.17 -5.52 8.68
C ALA A 196 5.81 -4.33 7.96
N LEU A 197 6.51 -4.58 6.85
CA LEU A 197 7.11 -3.54 6.02
C LEU A 197 6.05 -2.63 5.38
N THR A 198 4.90 -3.19 4.98
CA THR A 198 3.75 -2.43 4.47
C THR A 198 3.17 -1.50 5.55
N VAL A 199 3.03 -1.98 6.80
CA VAL A 199 2.56 -1.17 7.93
C VAL A 199 3.53 -0.03 8.25
N LEU A 200 4.84 -0.32 8.28
CA LEU A 200 5.87 0.70 8.52
C LEU A 200 5.92 1.74 7.40
N ALA A 201 5.78 1.31 6.15
CA ALA A 201 5.73 2.21 5.00
C ALA A 201 4.49 3.12 5.05
N PHE A 202 3.32 2.56 5.37
CA PHE A 202 2.10 3.33 5.60
C PHE A 202 2.27 4.34 6.72
N ALA A 203 2.85 3.93 7.85
CA ALA A 203 3.10 4.83 8.98
C ALA A 203 4.02 5.99 8.60
N ALA A 204 5.10 5.73 7.85
CA ALA A 204 6.00 6.76 7.35
C ALA A 204 5.25 7.76 6.44
N HIS A 205 4.48 7.27 5.46
CA HIS A 205 3.71 8.14 4.57
C HIS A 205 2.59 8.89 5.31
N CYS A 206 1.90 8.26 6.25
CA CYS A 206 0.86 8.87 7.07
C CYS A 206 1.45 10.02 7.92
N THR A 207 2.62 9.81 8.53
CA THR A 207 3.35 10.84 9.28
C THR A 207 3.84 11.97 8.36
N GLY A 208 4.40 11.64 7.19
CA GLY A 208 4.81 12.64 6.21
C GLY A 208 3.64 13.50 5.73
N LEU A 209 2.47 12.87 5.53
CA LEU A 209 1.25 13.59 5.19
C LEU A 209 0.74 14.46 6.34
N ALA A 210 0.82 13.98 7.60
CA ALA A 210 0.49 14.78 8.77
C ALA A 210 1.35 16.05 8.84
N VAL A 211 2.67 15.92 8.64
CA VAL A 211 3.59 17.06 8.59
C VAL A 211 3.20 18.02 7.46
N ALA A 212 2.91 17.51 6.26
CA ALA A 212 2.54 18.34 5.12
C ALA A 212 1.21 19.08 5.33
N VAL A 213 0.22 18.46 5.97
CA VAL A 213 -1.09 19.07 6.28
C VAL A 213 -0.98 20.15 7.36
N THR A 214 -0.09 19.98 8.35
CA THR A 214 0.03 20.91 9.50
C THR A 214 1.06 22.02 9.27
N ALA A 215 1.91 21.93 8.25
CA ALA A 215 2.89 22.95 7.90
C ALA A 215 2.35 24.03 6.96
N GLY A 216 1.19 23.84 6.35
CA GLY A 216 0.50 24.80 5.46
C GLY A 216 -0.71 25.41 6.15
#